data_7d9dd0ff532b69d852d5feaff5523651
#
_entry.id   7d9dd0ff532b69d852d5feaff5523651
#
_cell.length_a   1.000
_cell.length_b   1.000
_cell.length_c   1.000
_cell.angle_alpha   90.00
_cell.angle_beta   90.00
_cell.angle_gamma   90.00
#
_symmetry.space_group_name_H-M   'P 1'
#
loop_
_entity.id
_entity.type
_entity.pdbx_description
1 polymer ?
#
loop_
_entity_poly.entity_id
_entity_poly.type
_entity_poly.pdbx_seq_one_letter_code
_entity_poly.pdbx_strand_id
1 'polypeptide(L)'
;AINDFCVVELSSFYLDIIKDRLYCEETDGLERRSAQTALWLILDTMTKLFAPILAFTCDEIWQAMPHRGEEDGRNVVLNEMNQPFADYALSAEEMEKWALVEDLRDDVNVVLENARNEKKIGKALEAHVVLYPQGDEGKQIMEKLSAFSTDQLADLFIVSDVEIAQGTGVAGVKVPGIQAAVSEAKGEKCERCWKHHIKVGADKEHPTLCPRCARVIRTIAL
;
A
#
# COMPACT_ATOMS: atom_id res chain seq x y z
N ALA A 1 3.74 -21.98 -2.97
CA ALA A 1 2.95 -21.30 -1.93
C ALA A 1 3.79 -20.24 -1.19
N ILE A 2 4.84 -20.64 -0.39
CA ILE A 2 5.60 -19.66 0.43
C ILE A 2 6.42 -18.68 -0.40
N ASN A 3 7.11 -19.16 -1.43
CA ASN A 3 7.83 -18.27 -2.36
C ASN A 3 6.87 -17.26 -3.00
N ASP A 4 5.70 -17.68 -3.40
CA ASP A 4 4.68 -16.82 -4.00
C ASP A 4 4.19 -15.80 -2.99
N PHE A 5 3.92 -16.22 -1.75
CA PHE A 5 3.58 -15.30 -0.66
C PHE A 5 4.66 -14.23 -0.42
N CYS A 6 5.93 -14.63 -0.35
CA CYS A 6 7.02 -13.67 -0.11
C CYS A 6 7.26 -12.73 -1.30
N VAL A 7 7.17 -13.24 -2.53
CA VAL A 7 7.50 -12.47 -3.75
C VAL A 7 6.31 -11.66 -4.24
N VAL A 8 5.14 -12.28 -4.34
CA VAL A 8 3.95 -11.65 -4.92
C VAL A 8 3.21 -10.86 -3.84
N GLU A 9 2.72 -11.54 -2.80
CA GLU A 9 1.85 -10.91 -1.80
C GLU A 9 2.61 -9.90 -0.92
N LEU A 10 3.76 -10.28 -0.39
CA LEU A 10 4.53 -9.39 0.48
C LEU A 10 5.34 -8.37 -0.32
N SER A 11 6.28 -8.80 -1.15
CA SER A 11 7.26 -7.90 -1.75
C SER A 11 6.66 -7.02 -2.84
N SER A 12 5.91 -7.59 -3.79
CA SER A 12 5.37 -6.84 -4.93
C SER A 12 4.09 -6.08 -4.61
N PHE A 13 3.39 -6.42 -3.54
CA PHE A 13 2.16 -5.75 -3.15
C PHE A 13 2.27 -5.09 -1.79
N TYR A 14 2.17 -5.85 -0.68
CA TYR A 14 1.99 -5.27 0.66
C TYR A 14 3.11 -4.34 1.08
N LEU A 15 4.38 -4.79 1.00
CA LEU A 15 5.54 -3.97 1.39
C LEU A 15 5.69 -2.72 0.51
N ASP A 16 5.21 -2.76 -0.72
CA ASP A 16 5.29 -1.63 -1.64
C ASP A 16 4.26 -0.56 -1.29
N ILE A 17 2.99 -0.94 -1.09
CA ILE A 17 1.91 -0.01 -0.79
C ILE A 17 2.03 0.65 0.60
N ILE A 18 2.65 0.00 1.59
CA ILE A 18 2.78 0.55 2.95
C ILE A 18 3.99 1.47 3.14
N LYS A 19 4.85 1.66 2.14
CA LYS A 19 6.06 2.50 2.26
C LYS A 19 5.74 3.91 2.74
N ASP A 20 4.71 4.53 2.15
CA ASP A 20 4.29 5.88 2.54
C ASP A 20 3.85 5.93 4.01
N ARG A 21 3.07 4.96 4.48
CA ARG A 21 2.64 4.85 5.89
C ARG A 21 3.82 4.68 6.84
N LEU A 22 4.80 3.85 6.49
CA LEU A 22 5.96 3.60 7.35
C LEU A 22 6.91 4.80 7.44
N TYR A 23 7.11 5.53 6.34
CA TYR A 23 8.14 6.57 6.25
C TYR A 23 7.60 7.99 6.32
N CYS A 24 6.33 8.21 5.95
CA CYS A 24 5.78 9.55 5.83
C CYS A 24 4.67 9.88 6.84
N GLU A 25 4.13 8.92 7.58
CA GLU A 25 3.15 9.18 8.64
C GLU A 25 3.78 9.56 9.99
N GLU A 26 2.94 10.04 10.90
CA GLU A 26 3.33 10.39 12.27
C GLU A 26 3.86 9.17 13.01
N THR A 27 4.82 9.37 13.93
CA THR A 27 5.49 8.29 14.65
C THR A 27 4.50 7.37 15.35
N ASP A 28 3.49 7.94 16.01
CA ASP A 28 2.45 7.22 16.74
C ASP A 28 1.11 7.17 15.98
N GLY A 29 1.11 7.53 14.70
CA GLY A 29 -0.07 7.51 13.83
C GLY A 29 -0.65 6.10 13.71
N LEU A 30 -1.99 6.00 13.77
CA LEU A 30 -2.69 4.71 13.74
C LEU A 30 -2.32 3.87 12.52
N GLU A 31 -2.27 4.46 11.32
CA GLU A 31 -1.97 3.76 10.09
C GLU A 31 -0.54 3.18 10.08
N ARG A 32 0.44 3.96 10.56
CA ARG A 32 1.81 3.50 10.70
C ARG A 32 1.92 2.37 11.73
N ARG A 33 1.30 2.53 12.90
CA ARG A 33 1.32 1.51 13.97
C ARG A 33 0.62 0.24 13.54
N SER A 34 -0.51 0.33 12.82
CA SER A 34 -1.20 -0.83 12.25
C SER A 34 -0.33 -1.58 11.25
N ALA A 35 0.33 -0.87 10.34
CA ALA A 35 1.25 -1.48 9.38
C ALA A 35 2.44 -2.17 10.08
N GLN A 36 3.03 -1.53 11.09
CA GLN A 36 4.11 -2.14 11.89
C GLN A 36 3.64 -3.39 12.63
N THR A 37 2.43 -3.36 13.21
CA THR A 37 1.85 -4.52 13.90
C THR A 37 1.62 -5.68 12.94
N ALA A 38 1.07 -5.42 11.75
CA ALA A 38 0.87 -6.45 10.73
C ALA A 38 2.20 -7.07 10.29
N LEU A 39 3.22 -6.24 10.03
CA LEU A 39 4.57 -6.72 9.69
C LEU A 39 5.16 -7.59 10.80
N TRP A 40 5.01 -7.17 12.06
CA TRP A 40 5.50 -7.93 13.19
C TRP A 40 4.80 -9.30 13.31
N LEU A 41 3.46 -9.36 13.16
CA LEU A 41 2.69 -10.60 13.20
C LEU A 41 3.08 -11.56 12.08
N ILE A 42 3.29 -11.04 10.87
CA ILE A 42 3.75 -11.83 9.71
C ILE A 42 5.14 -12.39 9.98
N LEU A 43 6.08 -11.54 10.42
CA LEU A 43 7.46 -11.94 10.66
C LEU A 43 7.56 -12.96 11.80
N ASP A 44 6.87 -12.74 12.91
CA ASP A 44 6.80 -13.66 14.05
C ASP A 44 6.29 -15.05 13.60
N THR A 45 5.19 -15.07 12.86
CA THR A 45 4.61 -16.31 12.34
C THR A 45 5.55 -17.03 11.39
N MET A 46 6.15 -16.32 10.44
CA MET A 46 7.09 -16.90 9.49
C MET A 46 8.33 -17.45 10.21
N THR A 47 8.88 -16.71 11.16
CA THR A 47 10.08 -17.11 11.92
C THR A 47 9.85 -18.40 12.68
N LYS A 48 8.73 -18.51 13.40
CA LYS A 48 8.34 -19.73 14.12
C LYS A 48 8.06 -20.91 13.19
N LEU A 49 7.36 -20.66 12.08
CA LEU A 49 6.98 -21.67 11.11
C LEU A 49 8.19 -22.29 10.39
N PHE A 50 9.20 -21.47 10.09
CA PHE A 50 10.40 -21.90 9.37
C PHE A 50 11.54 -22.36 10.24
N ALA A 51 11.50 -22.11 11.55
CA ALA A 51 12.57 -22.51 12.47
C ALA A 51 12.99 -23.99 12.35
N PRO A 52 12.07 -24.96 12.14
CA PRO A 52 12.48 -26.37 11.94
C PRO A 52 13.31 -26.62 10.68
N ILE A 53 13.27 -25.75 9.69
CA ILE A 53 13.94 -25.90 8.39
C ILE A 53 15.14 -24.95 8.29
N LEU A 54 14.98 -23.70 8.72
CA LEU A 54 15.97 -22.62 8.64
C LEU A 54 16.38 -22.17 10.04
N ALA A 55 16.79 -23.12 10.90
CA ALA A 55 17.01 -22.89 12.33
C ALA A 55 17.91 -21.69 12.65
N PHE A 56 19.05 -21.57 11.99
CA PHE A 56 20.00 -20.46 12.24
C PHE A 56 19.43 -19.11 11.79
N THR A 57 18.88 -19.04 10.59
CA THR A 57 18.29 -17.79 10.07
C THR A 57 17.12 -17.34 10.92
N CYS A 58 16.25 -18.26 11.31
CA CYS A 58 15.09 -17.93 12.15
C CYS A 58 15.50 -17.51 13.56
N ASP A 59 16.55 -18.12 14.12
CA ASP A 59 17.04 -17.68 15.43
C ASP A 59 17.71 -16.31 15.36
N GLU A 60 18.47 -16.02 14.31
CA GLU A 60 19.04 -14.69 14.09
C GLU A 60 17.96 -13.59 13.95
N ILE A 61 16.89 -13.87 13.18
CA ILE A 61 15.72 -12.99 13.10
C ILE A 61 15.08 -12.83 14.47
N TRP A 62 14.88 -13.93 15.18
CA TRP A 62 14.28 -13.95 16.52
C TRP A 62 15.03 -13.04 17.49
N GLN A 63 16.36 -13.16 17.55
CA GLN A 63 17.20 -12.31 18.42
C GLN A 63 17.12 -10.81 18.09
N ALA A 64 16.74 -10.46 16.85
CA ALA A 64 16.60 -9.07 16.41
C ALA A 64 15.17 -8.51 16.58
N MET A 65 14.18 -9.36 16.89
CA MET A 65 12.78 -8.96 17.03
C MET A 65 12.44 -8.54 18.46
N PRO A 66 11.46 -7.61 18.65
CA PRO A 66 10.84 -7.42 19.96
C PRO A 66 9.92 -8.63 20.27
N HIS A 67 9.91 -9.08 21.52
CA HIS A 67 9.12 -10.23 21.97
C HIS A 67 7.94 -9.80 22.83
N ARG A 68 6.90 -10.66 22.89
CA ARG A 68 5.81 -10.52 23.87
C ARG A 68 6.31 -10.98 25.26
N GLY A 69 5.63 -10.53 26.31
CA GLY A 69 6.07 -10.83 27.66
C GLY A 69 6.07 -12.32 28.06
N GLU A 70 5.28 -13.13 27.38
CA GLU A 70 5.19 -14.59 27.59
C GLU A 70 6.16 -15.40 26.69
N GLU A 71 6.85 -14.76 25.75
CA GLU A 71 7.75 -15.42 24.82
C GLU A 71 9.16 -15.60 25.40
N ASP A 72 9.78 -16.74 25.09
CA ASP A 72 11.18 -16.99 25.47
C ASP A 72 12.11 -16.38 24.42
N GLY A 73 12.71 -15.23 24.76
CA GLY A 73 13.62 -14.51 23.88
C GLY A 73 14.96 -15.20 23.60
N ARG A 74 15.29 -16.30 24.32
CA ARG A 74 16.58 -16.97 24.16
C ARG A 74 16.75 -17.71 22.84
N ASN A 75 15.66 -18.32 22.32
CA ASN A 75 15.68 -19.01 21.03
C ASN A 75 14.25 -19.21 20.52
N VAL A 76 14.06 -19.10 19.20
CA VAL A 76 12.75 -19.26 18.56
C VAL A 76 12.11 -20.62 18.81
N VAL A 77 12.89 -21.69 18.86
CA VAL A 77 12.38 -23.07 19.03
C VAL A 77 11.85 -23.37 20.43
N LEU A 78 12.05 -22.46 21.39
CA LEU A 78 11.46 -22.57 22.73
C LEU A 78 10.02 -22.04 22.80
N ASN A 79 9.51 -21.52 21.68
CA ASN A 79 8.20 -20.90 21.58
C ASN A 79 7.24 -21.76 20.75
N GLU A 80 5.96 -21.69 21.08
CA GLU A 80 4.91 -22.36 20.32
C GLU A 80 4.63 -21.64 19.00
N MET A 81 4.20 -22.40 17.98
CA MET A 81 3.71 -21.84 16.74
C MET A 81 2.42 -21.04 16.98
N ASN A 82 2.28 -19.93 16.27
CA ASN A 82 1.08 -19.12 16.37
C ASN A 82 -0.16 -19.88 15.91
N GLN A 83 -1.25 -19.69 16.63
CA GLN A 83 -2.58 -20.09 16.14
C GLN A 83 -3.05 -19.10 15.08
N PRO A 84 -3.96 -19.51 14.18
CA PRO A 84 -4.55 -18.59 13.22
C PRO A 84 -5.15 -17.35 13.91
N PHE A 85 -4.91 -16.17 13.37
CA PHE A 85 -5.41 -14.90 13.90
C PHE A 85 -6.88 -14.70 13.51
N ALA A 86 -7.78 -15.44 14.14
CA ALA A 86 -9.22 -15.42 13.81
C ALA A 86 -9.85 -14.03 13.94
N ASP A 87 -9.37 -13.22 14.88
CA ASP A 87 -9.85 -11.84 15.10
C ASP A 87 -9.54 -10.87 13.94
N TYR A 88 -8.60 -11.25 13.07
CA TYR A 88 -8.22 -10.48 11.88
C TYR A 88 -8.72 -11.11 10.58
N ALA A 89 -9.51 -12.19 10.66
CA ALA A 89 -10.05 -12.84 9.48
C ALA A 89 -11.06 -11.91 8.78
N LEU A 90 -10.85 -11.67 7.50
CA LEU A 90 -11.79 -10.91 6.67
C LEU A 90 -12.99 -11.79 6.31
N SER A 91 -14.16 -11.17 6.21
CA SER A 91 -15.34 -11.81 5.63
C SER A 91 -15.13 -12.11 4.14
N ALA A 92 -15.93 -13.02 3.59
CA ALA A 92 -15.87 -13.31 2.15
C ALA A 92 -16.10 -12.05 1.28
N GLU A 93 -17.02 -11.17 1.72
CA GLU A 93 -17.29 -9.91 1.03
C GLU A 93 -16.08 -8.95 1.04
N GLU A 94 -15.39 -8.85 2.16
CA GLU A 94 -14.16 -8.05 2.25
C GLU A 94 -13.02 -8.63 1.40
N MET A 95 -12.87 -9.94 1.37
CA MET A 95 -11.92 -10.61 0.50
C MET A 95 -12.21 -10.35 -0.99
N GLU A 96 -13.49 -10.38 -1.40
CA GLU A 96 -13.88 -10.01 -2.78
C GLU A 96 -13.54 -8.56 -3.13
N LYS A 97 -13.73 -7.62 -2.18
CA LYS A 97 -13.37 -6.21 -2.38
C LYS A 97 -11.85 -6.05 -2.56
N TRP A 98 -11.06 -6.75 -1.77
CA TRP A 98 -9.61 -6.71 -1.90
C TRP A 98 -9.13 -7.34 -3.22
N ALA A 99 -9.68 -8.48 -3.62
CA ALA A 99 -9.37 -9.10 -4.92
C ALA A 99 -9.72 -8.14 -6.08
N LEU A 100 -10.84 -7.44 -6.00
CA LEU A 100 -11.22 -6.43 -7.01
C LEU A 100 -10.21 -5.26 -7.06
N VAL A 101 -9.72 -4.80 -5.90
CA VAL A 101 -8.70 -3.73 -5.83
C VAL A 101 -7.38 -4.19 -6.44
N GLU A 102 -6.96 -5.43 -6.16
CA GLU A 102 -5.74 -6.01 -6.74
C GLU A 102 -5.84 -6.13 -8.26
N ASP A 103 -6.95 -6.64 -8.77
CA ASP A 103 -7.21 -6.75 -10.21
C ASP A 103 -7.25 -5.36 -10.88
N LEU A 104 -7.89 -4.37 -10.26
CA LEU A 104 -7.91 -3.01 -10.77
C LEU A 104 -6.51 -2.36 -10.74
N ARG A 105 -5.72 -2.62 -9.69
CA ARG A 105 -4.33 -2.15 -9.62
C ARG A 105 -3.49 -2.73 -10.77
N ASP A 106 -3.68 -3.99 -11.09
CA ASP A 106 -2.97 -4.61 -12.22
C ASP A 106 -3.33 -3.95 -13.54
N ASP A 107 -4.60 -3.68 -13.80
CA ASP A 107 -5.05 -2.95 -14.99
C ASP A 107 -4.49 -1.51 -15.01
N VAL A 108 -4.47 -0.80 -13.89
CA VAL A 108 -3.86 0.53 -13.75
C VAL A 108 -2.35 0.47 -14.01
N ASN A 109 -1.65 -0.56 -13.53
CA ASN A 109 -0.22 -0.72 -13.77
C ASN A 109 0.11 -0.87 -15.27
N VAL A 110 -0.74 -1.54 -16.05
CA VAL A 110 -0.60 -1.60 -17.52
C VAL A 110 -0.70 -0.22 -18.14
N VAL A 111 -1.66 0.61 -17.69
CA VAL A 111 -1.83 1.98 -18.22
C VAL A 111 -0.67 2.89 -17.80
N LEU A 112 -0.17 2.74 -16.56
CA LEU A 112 1.02 3.45 -16.09
C LEU A 112 2.26 3.09 -16.91
N GLU A 113 2.45 1.81 -17.25
CA GLU A 113 3.58 1.37 -18.06
C GLU A 113 3.49 1.92 -19.49
N ASN A 114 2.31 1.94 -20.09
CA ASN A 114 2.09 2.59 -21.38
C ASN A 114 2.44 4.08 -21.32
N ALA A 115 2.01 4.79 -20.28
CA ALA A 115 2.34 6.21 -20.09
C ALA A 115 3.85 6.45 -19.92
N ARG A 116 4.60 5.53 -19.28
CA ARG A 116 6.07 5.58 -19.19
C ARG A 116 6.71 5.39 -20.55
N ASN A 117 6.26 4.40 -21.32
CA ASN A 117 6.77 4.12 -22.66
C ASN A 117 6.55 5.29 -23.62
N GLU A 118 5.43 6.00 -23.47
CA GLU A 118 5.09 7.23 -24.19
C GLU A 118 5.80 8.47 -23.63
N LYS A 119 6.59 8.34 -22.55
CA LYS A 119 7.29 9.44 -21.85
C LYS A 119 6.36 10.54 -21.33
N LYS A 120 5.11 10.20 -21.01
CA LYS A 120 4.17 11.11 -20.33
C LYS A 120 4.49 11.24 -18.85
N ILE A 121 5.04 10.19 -18.24
CA ILE A 121 5.52 10.16 -16.85
C ILE A 121 6.87 9.42 -16.80
N GLY A 122 7.70 9.72 -15.82
CA GLY A 122 8.93 8.97 -15.53
C GLY A 122 8.71 7.94 -14.42
N LYS A 123 7.96 8.31 -13.37
CA LYS A 123 7.68 7.46 -12.20
C LYS A 123 6.18 7.41 -11.91
N ALA A 124 5.71 6.35 -11.25
CA ALA A 124 4.30 6.22 -10.90
C ALA A 124 3.79 7.38 -10.01
N LEU A 125 4.62 7.87 -9.08
CA LEU A 125 4.29 9.02 -8.24
C LEU A 125 4.22 10.37 -8.99
N GLU A 126 4.51 10.41 -10.29
CA GLU A 126 4.26 11.56 -11.16
C GLU A 126 2.90 11.48 -11.85
N ALA A 127 2.16 10.39 -11.64
CA ALA A 127 0.90 10.12 -12.32
C ALA A 127 -0.31 10.67 -11.57
N HIS A 128 -1.24 11.21 -12.35
CA HIS A 128 -2.66 11.36 -12.06
C HIS A 128 -3.42 10.31 -12.86
N VAL A 129 -4.17 9.46 -12.18
CA VAL A 129 -4.97 8.38 -12.76
C VAL A 129 -6.44 8.78 -12.74
N VAL A 130 -7.11 8.65 -13.88
CA VAL A 130 -8.56 8.84 -13.95
C VAL A 130 -9.23 7.51 -14.27
N LEU A 131 -10.17 7.11 -13.42
CA LEU A 131 -11.00 5.91 -13.59
C LEU A 131 -12.34 6.31 -14.21
N TYR A 132 -12.72 5.64 -15.28
CA TYR A 132 -13.96 5.85 -16.01
C TYR A 132 -14.86 4.62 -15.91
N PRO A 133 -15.84 4.58 -14.98
CA PRO A 133 -16.80 3.50 -14.90
C PRO A 133 -17.67 3.44 -16.18
N GLN A 134 -17.79 2.25 -16.77
CA GLN A 134 -18.54 2.03 -18.00
C GLN A 134 -19.83 1.25 -17.73
N GLY A 135 -20.93 1.79 -18.21
CA GLY A 135 -22.25 1.13 -18.12
C GLY A 135 -22.69 0.80 -16.68
N ASP A 136 -23.55 -0.18 -16.55
CA ASP A 136 -24.04 -0.60 -15.24
C ASP A 136 -23.05 -1.49 -14.49
N GLU A 137 -22.20 -2.23 -15.21
CA GLU A 137 -21.11 -3.00 -14.63
C GLU A 137 -20.11 -2.09 -13.90
N GLY A 138 -19.66 -1.01 -14.55
CA GLY A 138 -18.77 -0.04 -13.95
C GLY A 138 -19.35 0.63 -12.69
N LYS A 139 -20.66 0.92 -12.69
CA LYS A 139 -21.34 1.46 -11.51
C LYS A 139 -21.33 0.47 -10.35
N GLN A 140 -21.62 -0.81 -10.58
CA GLN A 140 -21.59 -1.85 -9.55
C GLN A 140 -20.19 -2.05 -8.98
N ILE A 141 -19.15 -1.99 -9.83
CA ILE A 141 -17.75 -2.02 -9.39
C ILE A 141 -17.45 -0.84 -8.49
N MET A 142 -17.83 0.37 -8.87
CA MET A 142 -17.59 1.57 -8.05
C MET A 142 -18.37 1.54 -6.74
N GLU A 143 -19.53 0.95 -6.70
CA GLU A 143 -20.28 0.73 -5.45
C GLU A 143 -19.50 -0.18 -4.49
N LYS A 144 -18.93 -1.28 -4.99
CA LYS A 144 -18.05 -2.16 -4.19
C LYS A 144 -16.79 -1.43 -3.73
N LEU A 145 -16.21 -0.58 -4.56
CA LEU A 145 -15.01 0.22 -4.24
C LEU A 145 -15.30 1.46 -3.39
N SER A 146 -16.57 1.78 -3.10
CA SER A 146 -16.95 2.96 -2.29
C SER A 146 -16.41 2.92 -0.85
N ALA A 147 -15.98 1.76 -0.38
CA ALA A 147 -15.28 1.61 0.89
C ALA A 147 -13.87 2.26 0.90
N PHE A 148 -13.29 2.52 -0.27
CA PHE A 148 -11.99 3.16 -0.45
C PHE A 148 -12.16 4.59 -0.95
N SER A 149 -11.53 5.55 -0.28
CA SER A 149 -11.44 6.91 -0.81
C SER A 149 -10.48 6.97 -2.01
N THR A 150 -10.57 8.04 -2.81
CA THR A 150 -9.62 8.27 -3.91
C THR A 150 -8.18 8.39 -3.42
N ASP A 151 -7.95 8.96 -2.23
CA ASP A 151 -6.63 9.03 -1.61
C ASP A 151 -6.10 7.62 -1.26
N GLN A 152 -6.95 6.73 -0.73
CA GLN A 152 -6.59 5.34 -0.46
C GLN A 152 -6.30 4.56 -1.75
N LEU A 153 -7.09 4.78 -2.81
CA LEU A 153 -6.80 4.20 -4.12
C LEU A 153 -5.48 4.72 -4.69
N ALA A 154 -5.17 6.02 -4.51
CA ALA A 154 -3.89 6.58 -4.92
C ALA A 154 -2.70 5.96 -4.16
N ASP A 155 -2.86 5.64 -2.87
CA ASP A 155 -1.86 4.92 -2.10
C ASP A 155 -1.69 3.48 -2.58
N LEU A 156 -2.80 2.78 -2.86
CA LEU A 156 -2.79 1.39 -3.36
C LEU A 156 -2.19 1.27 -4.77
N PHE A 157 -2.40 2.26 -5.63
CA PHE A 157 -1.81 2.30 -6.98
C PHE A 157 -0.41 2.94 -6.99
N ILE A 158 0.03 3.52 -5.87
CA ILE A 158 1.32 4.21 -5.69
C ILE A 158 1.45 5.38 -6.69
N VAL A 159 0.39 6.18 -6.80
CA VAL A 159 0.31 7.38 -7.64
C VAL A 159 0.07 8.64 -6.79
N SER A 160 0.21 9.82 -7.39
CA SER A 160 -0.02 11.06 -6.67
C SER A 160 -1.51 11.34 -6.44
N ASP A 161 -2.35 11.00 -7.42
CA ASP A 161 -3.76 11.36 -7.39
C ASP A 161 -4.61 10.37 -8.20
N VAL A 162 -5.83 10.12 -7.73
CA VAL A 162 -6.84 9.31 -8.43
C VAL A 162 -8.14 10.11 -8.51
N GLU A 163 -8.70 10.20 -9.69
CA GLU A 163 -10.00 10.81 -9.96
C GLU A 163 -10.96 9.78 -10.53
N ILE A 164 -12.24 9.88 -10.18
CA ILE A 164 -13.33 9.11 -10.79
C ILE A 164 -14.17 10.07 -11.59
N ALA A 165 -14.27 9.88 -12.91
CA ALA A 165 -14.95 10.80 -13.81
C ALA A 165 -15.75 10.07 -14.88
N GLN A 166 -16.51 10.83 -15.67
CA GLN A 166 -17.12 10.35 -16.90
C GLN A 166 -16.15 10.55 -18.06
N GLY A 167 -15.99 9.54 -18.88
CA GLY A 167 -15.06 9.62 -20.02
C GLY A 167 -14.69 8.24 -20.55
N THR A 168 -13.60 8.20 -21.29
CA THR A 168 -13.06 6.98 -21.88
C THR A 168 -11.55 6.92 -21.71
N GLY A 169 -11.01 5.71 -21.61
CA GLY A 169 -9.60 5.44 -21.47
C GLY A 169 -9.24 4.06 -22.03
N VAL A 170 -8.19 3.47 -21.53
CA VAL A 170 -7.80 2.09 -21.83
C VAL A 170 -8.70 1.16 -20.99
N ALA A 171 -9.36 0.23 -21.66
CA ALA A 171 -10.18 -0.76 -20.98
C ALA A 171 -9.32 -1.72 -20.15
N GLY A 172 -9.77 -1.99 -18.93
CA GLY A 172 -9.18 -3.02 -18.09
C GLY A 172 -9.34 -4.41 -18.72
N VAL A 173 -8.41 -5.29 -18.44
CA VAL A 173 -8.45 -6.70 -18.84
C VAL A 173 -9.08 -7.55 -17.74
N LYS A 174 -8.68 -7.28 -16.51
CA LYS A 174 -9.20 -7.96 -15.31
C LYS A 174 -10.51 -7.34 -14.81
N VAL A 175 -10.66 -6.03 -14.99
CA VAL A 175 -11.83 -5.25 -14.57
C VAL A 175 -12.41 -4.48 -15.79
N PRO A 176 -13.04 -5.17 -16.75
CA PRO A 176 -13.45 -4.56 -18.03
C PRO A 176 -14.51 -3.47 -17.88
N GLY A 177 -15.29 -3.45 -16.79
CA GLY A 177 -16.23 -2.38 -16.46
C GLY A 177 -15.56 -1.04 -16.07
N ILE A 178 -14.25 -0.98 -15.92
CA ILE A 178 -13.49 0.24 -15.63
C ILE A 178 -12.49 0.49 -16.77
N GLN A 179 -12.49 1.70 -17.30
CA GLN A 179 -11.40 2.19 -18.16
C GLN A 179 -10.52 3.15 -17.35
N ALA A 180 -9.24 3.22 -17.68
CA ALA A 180 -8.31 4.11 -17.00
C ALA A 180 -7.53 4.98 -17.99
N ALA A 181 -7.21 6.20 -17.58
CA ALA A 181 -6.29 7.08 -18.28
C ALA A 181 -5.25 7.62 -17.31
N VAL A 182 -4.05 7.89 -17.83
CA VAL A 182 -2.93 8.43 -17.05
C VAL A 182 -2.46 9.73 -17.69
N SER A 183 -2.27 10.74 -16.86
CA SER A 183 -1.63 12.00 -17.19
C SER A 183 -0.62 12.39 -16.09
N GLU A 184 0.17 13.42 -16.35
CA GLU A 184 1.05 13.98 -15.33
C GLU A 184 0.22 14.61 -14.20
N ALA A 185 0.61 14.31 -12.94
CA ALA A 185 -0.04 14.88 -11.76
C ALA A 185 0.25 16.37 -11.62
N LYS A 186 -0.74 17.11 -11.13
CA LYS A 186 -0.66 18.57 -10.98
C LYS A 186 0.10 18.97 -9.72
N GLY A 187 0.82 20.07 -9.79
CA GLY A 187 1.55 20.67 -8.67
C GLY A 187 2.99 20.19 -8.55
N GLU A 188 3.69 20.71 -7.55
CA GLU A 188 5.08 20.43 -7.33
C GLU A 188 5.27 19.12 -6.54
N LYS A 189 6.44 18.49 -6.70
CA LYS A 189 6.81 17.30 -5.98
C LYS A 189 7.13 17.61 -4.51
N CYS A 190 6.50 16.92 -3.59
CA CYS A 190 6.85 16.97 -2.18
C CYS A 190 8.18 16.23 -1.95
N GLU A 191 9.18 16.90 -1.35
CA GLU A 191 10.51 16.31 -1.12
C GLU A 191 10.49 15.13 -0.12
N ARG A 192 9.45 15.02 0.72
CA ARG A 192 9.37 13.96 1.73
C ARG A 192 8.61 12.72 1.25
N CYS A 193 7.38 12.85 0.76
CA CYS A 193 6.59 11.71 0.31
C CYS A 193 6.68 11.45 -1.20
N TRP A 194 7.28 12.36 -1.94
CA TRP A 194 7.50 12.33 -3.38
C TRP A 194 6.24 12.38 -4.25
N LYS A 195 5.05 12.45 -3.66
CA LYS A 195 3.82 12.73 -4.40
C LYS A 195 3.81 14.17 -4.90
N HIS A 196 3.23 14.39 -6.07
CA HIS A 196 2.93 15.73 -6.57
C HIS A 196 1.66 16.26 -5.90
N HIS A 197 1.65 17.54 -5.51
CA HIS A 197 0.50 18.13 -4.86
C HIS A 197 0.45 19.64 -5.11
N ILE A 198 -0.72 20.18 -5.47
CA ILE A 198 -0.94 21.59 -5.82
C ILE A 198 -0.66 22.57 -4.67
N LYS A 199 -0.64 22.10 -3.42
CA LYS A 199 -0.36 22.92 -2.22
C LYS A 199 1.07 22.75 -1.69
N VAL A 200 1.99 22.15 -2.43
CA VAL A 200 3.42 22.25 -2.11
C VAL A 200 3.81 23.73 -2.24
N GLY A 201 4.54 24.25 -1.25
CA GLY A 201 4.86 25.69 -1.18
C GLY A 201 3.86 26.55 -0.41
N ALA A 202 2.70 26.01 -0.01
CA ALA A 202 1.73 26.77 0.78
C ALA A 202 2.17 26.99 2.24
N ASP A 203 3.01 26.12 2.76
CA ASP A 203 3.55 26.21 4.11
C ASP A 203 4.86 27.02 4.09
N LYS A 204 4.90 28.13 4.83
CA LYS A 204 6.06 29.05 4.84
C LYS A 204 7.28 28.49 5.57
N GLU A 205 7.08 27.62 6.56
CA GLU A 205 8.16 26.99 7.32
C GLU A 205 8.72 25.78 6.58
N HIS A 206 7.87 25.10 5.79
CA HIS A 206 8.22 23.92 5.02
C HIS A 206 7.80 24.04 3.55
N PRO A 207 8.39 24.97 2.77
CA PRO A 207 7.91 25.32 1.43
C PRO A 207 8.09 24.21 0.38
N THR A 208 8.88 23.19 0.65
CA THR A 208 9.07 22.05 -0.26
C THR A 208 8.18 20.85 0.07
N LEU A 209 7.31 20.99 1.09
CA LEU A 209 6.47 19.89 1.56
C LEU A 209 4.99 20.10 1.23
N CYS A 210 4.28 19.01 1.00
CA CYS A 210 2.83 19.02 0.95
C CYS A 210 2.24 19.25 2.37
N PRO A 211 0.96 19.67 2.50
CA PRO A 211 0.37 20.00 3.80
C PRO A 211 0.41 18.86 4.81
N ARG A 212 0.24 17.59 4.36
CA ARG A 212 0.36 16.42 5.22
C ARG A 212 1.77 16.30 5.80
N CYS A 213 2.78 16.33 4.94
CA CYS A 213 4.17 16.18 5.36
C CYS A 213 4.63 17.34 6.26
N ALA A 214 4.22 18.57 5.98
CA ALA A 214 4.50 19.71 6.83
C ALA A 214 3.89 19.56 8.24
N ARG A 215 2.65 19.08 8.33
CA ARG A 215 2.01 18.76 9.62
C ARG A 215 2.82 17.70 10.39
N VAL A 216 3.16 16.59 9.72
CA VAL A 216 3.88 15.48 10.35
C VAL A 216 5.26 15.89 10.87
N ILE A 217 6.01 16.71 10.11
CA ILE A 217 7.32 17.20 10.57
C ILE A 217 7.21 18.01 11.86
N ARG A 218 6.16 18.82 12.02
CA ARG A 218 5.93 19.57 13.27
C ARG A 218 5.67 18.67 14.48
N THR A 219 5.02 17.51 14.29
CA THR A 219 4.78 16.55 15.39
C THR A 219 6.03 15.76 15.77
N ILE A 220 6.98 15.59 14.84
CA ILE A 220 8.24 14.86 15.10
C ILE A 220 9.30 15.79 15.73
N ALA A 221 9.24 17.10 15.46
CA ALA A 221 10.20 18.08 15.96
C ALA A 221 9.96 18.52 17.42
N LEU A 222 8.91 18.02 18.06
CA LEU A 222 8.59 18.23 19.48
C LEU A 222 9.09 17.05 20.32
#